data_e3193163057fb5485ab670e561bba07b
#
_entry.id   e3193163057fb5485ab670e561bba07b
#
_cell.length_a   1.000
_cell.length_b   1.000
_cell.length_c   1.000
_cell.angle_alpha   90.00
_cell.angle_beta   90.00
_cell.angle_gamma   90.00
#
_symmetry.space_group_name_H-M   'P 1'
#
loop_
_entity.id
_entity.type
_entity.pdbx_description
1 polymer ?
#
loop_
_entity_poly.entity_id
_entity_poly.type
_entity_poly.pdbx_seq_one_letter_code
_entity_poly.pdbx_strand_id
1 'polypeptide(L)'
;PATPKKWVPYLIQGVNDWQVAFEKAGFKNAIYAQEAPTDDPSWSLEDARHSAIVYKPSDIPNASGPHINDPRTGEILETHINWYHNVMSLLRNWYMIQAGTIDEAARKMQFDDELMGQLIRFVSSHEVGHTLGLRHNFGSSHTVPVEKLRDKAWVEANGHTPSIMDYARFNYVAQPEDSITRKGIFPRIGIYDKWAIEWGYRWLPRFKTPEEETDYSNSSIIAKLNEDIRYTLSLIHIS
;
A
#
# COMPACT_ATOMS: atom_id res chain seq x y z
N PRO A 1 -15.59 -11.20 -12.89
CA PRO A 1 -17.02 -11.52 -12.79
C PRO A 1 -17.49 -11.76 -11.34
N ALA A 2 -16.63 -12.33 -10.47
CA ALA A 2 -16.97 -12.61 -9.06
C ALA A 2 -16.89 -11.39 -8.14
N THR A 3 -16.23 -10.32 -8.54
CA THR A 3 -16.07 -9.12 -7.72
C THR A 3 -17.38 -8.37 -7.63
N PRO A 4 -17.91 -8.11 -6.42
CA PRO A 4 -19.11 -7.28 -6.28
C PRO A 4 -18.85 -5.87 -6.85
N LYS A 5 -19.72 -5.42 -7.75
CA LYS A 5 -19.51 -4.15 -8.49
C LYS A 5 -19.27 -2.93 -7.60
N LYS A 6 -19.88 -2.89 -6.42
CA LYS A 6 -19.69 -1.79 -5.48
C LYS A 6 -18.27 -1.67 -4.92
N TRP A 7 -17.46 -2.75 -4.93
CA TRP A 7 -16.07 -2.75 -4.46
C TRP A 7 -15.05 -2.48 -5.54
N VAL A 8 -15.41 -2.67 -6.81
CA VAL A 8 -14.50 -2.46 -7.95
C VAL A 8 -13.84 -1.09 -7.95
N PRO A 9 -14.56 0.04 -7.74
CA PRO A 9 -13.92 1.37 -7.74
C PRO A 9 -12.83 1.52 -6.67
N TYR A 10 -13.03 0.93 -5.49
CA TYR A 10 -12.08 1.02 -4.38
C TYR A 10 -10.82 0.16 -4.61
N LEU A 11 -10.99 -1.02 -5.21
CA LEU A 11 -9.86 -1.87 -5.63
C LEU A 11 -9.02 -1.16 -6.69
N ILE A 12 -9.65 -0.54 -7.69
CA ILE A 12 -8.99 0.27 -8.72
C ILE A 12 -8.26 1.47 -8.09
N GLN A 13 -8.90 2.18 -7.16
CA GLN A 13 -8.26 3.30 -6.47
C GLN A 13 -7.02 2.88 -5.71
N GLY A 14 -7.04 1.70 -5.05
CA GLY A 14 -5.87 1.16 -4.34
C GLY A 14 -4.66 0.94 -5.25
N VAL A 15 -4.88 0.51 -6.50
CA VAL A 15 -3.81 0.46 -7.53
C VAL A 15 -3.35 1.86 -7.91
N ASN A 16 -4.30 2.74 -8.23
CA ASN A 16 -4.00 4.09 -8.72
C ASN A 16 -3.31 4.97 -7.66
N ASP A 17 -3.44 4.67 -6.38
CA ASP A 17 -2.75 5.38 -5.30
C ASP A 17 -1.21 5.37 -5.48
N TRP A 18 -0.66 4.37 -6.16
CA TRP A 18 0.77 4.27 -6.43
C TRP A 18 1.29 5.23 -7.51
N GLN A 19 0.41 5.89 -8.26
CA GLN A 19 0.82 6.89 -9.25
C GLN A 19 1.75 7.95 -8.66
N VAL A 20 1.47 8.43 -7.45
CA VAL A 20 2.29 9.47 -6.80
C VAL A 20 3.72 9.01 -6.50
N ALA A 21 3.93 7.71 -6.30
CA ALA A 21 5.26 7.14 -6.11
C ALA A 21 6.02 7.02 -7.43
N PHE A 22 5.34 6.58 -8.48
CA PHE A 22 5.92 6.51 -9.82
C PHE A 22 6.19 7.89 -10.43
N GLU A 23 5.33 8.87 -10.19
CA GLU A 23 5.58 10.26 -10.60
C GLU A 23 6.85 10.82 -9.96
N LYS A 24 7.09 10.52 -8.68
CA LYS A 24 8.34 10.88 -8.01
C LYS A 24 9.57 10.18 -8.62
N ALA A 25 9.40 8.95 -9.10
CA ALA A 25 10.44 8.20 -9.81
C ALA A 25 10.67 8.69 -11.25
N GLY A 26 9.84 9.62 -11.75
CA GLY A 26 9.96 10.22 -13.08
C GLY A 26 9.02 9.64 -14.14
N PHE A 27 8.04 8.81 -13.76
CA PHE A 27 7.12 8.17 -14.68
C PHE A 27 5.71 8.78 -14.56
N LYS A 28 5.05 9.01 -15.69
CA LYS A 28 3.64 9.41 -15.75
C LYS A 28 2.79 8.24 -16.20
N ASN A 29 1.62 8.07 -15.57
CA ASN A 29 0.66 7.00 -15.91
C ASN A 29 1.31 5.61 -15.91
N ALA A 30 2.21 5.34 -14.97
CA ALA A 30 3.00 4.11 -14.93
C ALA A 30 2.21 2.90 -14.47
N ILE A 31 1.19 3.12 -13.63
CA ILE A 31 0.36 2.05 -13.09
C ILE A 31 -1.10 2.49 -13.06
N TYR A 32 -1.99 1.63 -13.52
CA TYR A 32 -3.43 1.85 -13.42
C TYR A 32 -4.17 0.50 -13.44
N ALA A 33 -5.40 0.50 -12.96
CA ALA A 33 -6.27 -0.66 -13.06
C ALA A 33 -7.56 -0.32 -13.80
N GLN A 34 -8.13 -1.32 -14.44
CA GLN A 34 -9.42 -1.27 -15.10
C GLN A 34 -10.18 -2.58 -14.89
N GLU A 35 -11.46 -2.59 -15.14
CA GLU A 35 -12.23 -3.83 -15.13
C GLU A 35 -11.74 -4.74 -16.26
N ALA A 36 -11.72 -6.06 -15.96
CA ALA A 36 -11.41 -7.05 -16.98
C ALA A 36 -12.44 -6.97 -18.12
N PRO A 37 -12.02 -7.06 -19.38
CA PRO A 37 -12.93 -7.03 -20.52
C PRO A 37 -13.91 -8.20 -20.44
N THR A 38 -15.15 -7.95 -20.83
CA THR A 38 -16.24 -8.96 -20.84
C THR A 38 -16.54 -9.50 -22.23
N ASP A 39 -16.04 -8.83 -23.26
CA ASP A 39 -16.28 -9.05 -24.69
C ASP A 39 -15.02 -9.45 -25.47
N ASP A 40 -13.90 -9.62 -24.81
CA ASP A 40 -12.64 -10.09 -25.40
C ASP A 40 -12.43 -11.59 -25.11
N PRO A 41 -12.66 -12.49 -26.09
CA PRO A 41 -12.49 -13.93 -25.88
C PRO A 41 -11.00 -14.34 -25.75
N SER A 42 -10.07 -13.46 -26.07
CA SER A 42 -8.63 -13.72 -25.94
C SER A 42 -8.11 -13.41 -24.54
N TRP A 43 -8.89 -12.68 -23.73
CA TRP A 43 -8.48 -12.33 -22.36
C TRP A 43 -8.73 -13.49 -21.40
N SER A 44 -7.70 -13.85 -20.65
CA SER A 44 -7.77 -14.93 -19.64
C SER A 44 -6.91 -14.57 -18.42
N LEU A 45 -7.35 -15.03 -17.24
CA LEU A 45 -6.52 -15.00 -16.04
C LEU A 45 -5.31 -15.96 -16.12
N GLU A 46 -5.35 -16.93 -17.02
CA GLU A 46 -4.25 -17.87 -17.24
C GLU A 46 -3.15 -17.28 -18.16
N ASP A 47 -3.37 -16.08 -18.69
CA ASP A 47 -2.40 -15.42 -19.55
C ASP A 47 -1.48 -14.50 -18.73
N ALA A 48 -0.21 -14.89 -18.61
CA ALA A 48 0.81 -14.18 -17.85
C ALA A 48 1.07 -12.72 -18.31
N ARG A 49 0.48 -12.28 -19.43
CA ARG A 49 0.51 -10.88 -19.86
C ARG A 49 -0.43 -9.97 -19.05
N HIS A 50 -1.30 -10.57 -18.23
CA HIS A 50 -2.35 -9.86 -17.49
C HIS A 50 -2.18 -10.02 -15.98
N SER A 51 -1.66 -9.00 -15.33
CA SER A 51 -1.72 -8.90 -13.87
C SER A 51 -3.14 -8.58 -13.42
N ALA A 52 -3.61 -9.22 -12.32
CA ALA A 52 -5.01 -9.11 -11.93
C ALA A 52 -5.23 -9.10 -10.41
N ILE A 53 -6.30 -8.41 -9.97
CA ILE A 53 -6.87 -8.62 -8.64
C ILE A 53 -8.00 -9.63 -8.79
N VAL A 54 -7.84 -10.79 -8.17
CA VAL A 54 -8.75 -11.92 -8.27
C VAL A 54 -9.57 -12.04 -7.00
N TYR A 55 -10.86 -11.66 -7.09
CA TYR A 55 -11.80 -11.78 -5.97
C TYR A 55 -12.24 -13.24 -5.79
N LYS A 56 -12.04 -13.77 -4.58
CA LYS A 56 -12.34 -15.16 -4.24
C LYS A 56 -13.40 -15.21 -3.13
N PRO A 57 -14.57 -15.84 -3.36
CA PRO A 57 -15.54 -16.11 -2.32
C PRO A 57 -14.95 -17.16 -1.36
N SER A 58 -14.54 -16.76 -0.19
CA SER A 58 -13.88 -17.62 0.79
C SER A 58 -14.01 -17.05 2.19
N ASP A 59 -14.07 -17.92 3.19
CA ASP A 59 -14.09 -17.56 4.61
C ASP A 59 -12.69 -17.18 5.15
N ILE A 60 -11.64 -17.31 4.34
CA ILE A 60 -10.28 -16.92 4.71
C ILE A 60 -10.22 -15.39 4.90
N PRO A 61 -9.87 -14.90 6.11
CA PRO A 61 -9.77 -13.46 6.36
C PRO A 61 -8.38 -12.93 5.94
N ASN A 62 -8.08 -12.95 4.64
CA ASN A 62 -6.78 -12.56 4.12
C ASN A 62 -6.86 -11.93 2.73
N ALA A 63 -5.76 -11.29 2.32
CA ALA A 63 -5.40 -10.95 0.96
C ALA A 63 -3.92 -11.25 0.77
N SER A 64 -3.46 -11.42 -0.46
CA SER A 64 -2.03 -11.62 -0.75
C SER A 64 -1.70 -11.14 -2.15
N GLY A 65 -0.54 -10.46 -2.29
CA GLY A 65 -0.04 -9.92 -3.53
C GLY A 65 1.28 -10.57 -3.97
N PRO A 66 1.29 -11.85 -4.40
CA PRO A 66 2.48 -12.46 -4.95
C PRO A 66 2.82 -11.89 -6.33
N HIS A 67 4.09 -11.99 -6.72
CA HIS A 67 4.55 -11.73 -8.07
C HIS A 67 5.47 -12.84 -8.56
N ILE A 68 5.57 -12.96 -9.89
CA ILE A 68 6.51 -13.83 -10.57
C ILE A 68 7.53 -12.93 -11.26
N ASN A 69 8.81 -13.15 -11.01
CA ASN A 69 9.88 -12.36 -11.59
C ASN A 69 10.87 -13.24 -12.38
N ASP A 70 11.50 -12.65 -13.38
CA ASP A 70 12.63 -13.27 -14.07
C ASP A 70 13.85 -13.27 -13.14
N PRO A 71 14.39 -14.44 -12.76
CA PRO A 71 15.51 -14.50 -11.80
C PRO A 71 16.83 -13.92 -12.36
N ARG A 72 16.92 -13.69 -13.68
CA ARG A 72 18.11 -13.12 -14.33
C ARG A 72 18.12 -11.59 -14.27
N THR A 73 16.96 -10.96 -14.33
CA THR A 73 16.81 -9.50 -14.48
C THR A 73 16.11 -8.84 -13.30
N GLY A 74 15.33 -9.61 -12.52
CA GLY A 74 14.43 -9.08 -11.50
C GLY A 74 13.13 -8.49 -12.07
N GLU A 75 12.92 -8.50 -13.39
CA GLU A 75 11.70 -8.02 -14.01
C GLU A 75 10.47 -8.76 -13.48
N ILE A 76 9.48 -8.01 -13.00
CA ILE A 76 8.19 -8.58 -12.58
C ILE A 76 7.37 -8.87 -13.84
N LEU A 77 7.13 -10.15 -14.08
CA LEU A 77 6.45 -10.65 -15.29
C LEU A 77 4.93 -10.65 -15.12
N GLU A 78 4.45 -11.04 -13.93
CA GLU A 78 3.04 -11.24 -13.66
C GLU A 78 2.76 -11.10 -12.17
N THR A 79 1.57 -10.60 -11.82
CA THR A 79 1.09 -10.58 -10.43
C THR A 79 -0.39 -10.92 -10.37
N HIS A 80 -0.77 -11.78 -9.40
CA HIS A 80 -2.17 -12.05 -9.08
C HIS A 80 -2.43 -11.76 -7.61
N ILE A 81 -3.11 -10.66 -7.32
CA ILE A 81 -3.57 -10.37 -5.96
C ILE A 81 -4.77 -11.27 -5.65
N ASN A 82 -4.62 -12.15 -4.67
CA ASN A 82 -5.71 -12.96 -4.16
C ASN A 82 -6.49 -12.16 -3.14
N TRP A 83 -7.71 -11.77 -3.48
CA TRP A 83 -8.62 -11.05 -2.61
C TRP A 83 -9.69 -11.99 -2.07
N TYR A 84 -9.60 -12.40 -0.82
CA TYR A 84 -10.61 -13.25 -0.20
C TYR A 84 -11.74 -12.40 0.39
N HIS A 85 -12.99 -12.83 0.18
CA HIS A 85 -14.18 -12.07 0.60
C HIS A 85 -14.12 -11.69 2.09
N ASN A 86 -13.73 -12.63 2.95
CA ASN A 86 -13.82 -12.47 4.40
C ASN A 86 -12.73 -11.53 4.98
N VAL A 87 -11.80 -11.00 4.17
CA VAL A 87 -10.89 -9.93 4.61
C VAL A 87 -11.67 -8.70 5.11
N MET A 88 -12.88 -8.47 4.60
CA MET A 88 -13.72 -7.37 5.04
C MET A 88 -14.14 -7.48 6.51
N SER A 89 -14.35 -8.71 7.02
CA SER A 89 -14.62 -8.93 8.45
C SER A 89 -13.40 -8.54 9.31
N LEU A 90 -12.20 -8.87 8.85
CA LEU A 90 -10.96 -8.50 9.51
C LEU A 90 -10.77 -6.99 9.54
N LEU A 91 -10.98 -6.31 8.41
CA LEU A 91 -10.88 -4.85 8.28
C LEU A 91 -11.86 -4.13 9.21
N ARG A 92 -13.11 -4.62 9.25
CA ARG A 92 -14.12 -4.11 10.17
C ARG A 92 -13.66 -4.20 11.62
N ASN A 93 -13.16 -5.37 12.03
CA ASN A 93 -12.71 -5.60 13.40
C ASN A 93 -11.52 -4.71 13.76
N TRP A 94 -10.52 -4.58 12.89
CA TRP A 94 -9.39 -3.69 13.13
C TRP A 94 -9.82 -2.24 13.27
N TYR A 95 -10.64 -1.75 12.35
CA TYR A 95 -11.09 -0.35 12.38
C TYR A 95 -11.96 -0.07 13.61
N MET A 96 -12.88 -0.99 13.96
CA MET A 96 -13.71 -0.87 15.16
C MET A 96 -12.86 -0.76 16.43
N ILE A 97 -11.83 -1.62 16.57
CA ILE A 97 -11.00 -1.66 17.77
C ILE A 97 -10.08 -0.42 17.84
N GLN A 98 -9.48 -0.03 16.73
CA GLN A 98 -8.44 1.01 16.72
C GLN A 98 -9.01 2.43 16.57
N ALA A 99 -10.10 2.60 15.83
CA ALA A 99 -10.68 3.91 15.54
C ALA A 99 -12.02 4.18 16.24
N GLY A 100 -12.58 3.22 16.97
CA GLY A 100 -13.89 3.35 17.61
C GLY A 100 -13.99 4.47 18.66
N THR A 101 -12.87 4.95 19.21
CA THR A 101 -12.85 6.09 20.13
C THR A 101 -12.97 7.42 19.40
N ILE A 102 -12.49 7.52 18.15
CA ILE A 102 -12.33 8.77 17.41
C ILE A 102 -13.25 8.89 16.18
N ASP A 103 -13.71 7.77 15.60
CA ASP A 103 -14.67 7.73 14.49
C ASP A 103 -15.95 7.01 14.92
N GLU A 104 -17.06 7.74 15.01
CA GLU A 104 -18.36 7.17 15.38
C GLU A 104 -18.83 6.10 14.38
N ALA A 105 -18.47 6.21 13.11
CA ALA A 105 -18.82 5.22 12.11
C ALA A 105 -18.19 3.85 12.38
N ALA A 106 -17.04 3.82 13.09
CA ALA A 106 -16.36 2.58 13.50
C ALA A 106 -17.12 1.77 14.56
N ARG A 107 -18.09 2.40 15.27
CA ARG A 107 -18.86 1.76 16.36
C ARG A 107 -20.07 0.93 15.84
N LYS A 108 -20.37 1.03 14.56
CA LYS A 108 -21.50 0.31 13.95
C LYS A 108 -21.16 -1.15 13.73
N MET A 109 -22.14 -2.04 13.91
CA MET A 109 -21.98 -3.46 13.62
C MET A 109 -21.79 -3.73 12.13
N GLN A 110 -22.38 -2.90 11.28
CA GLN A 110 -22.21 -2.93 9.84
C GLN A 110 -21.82 -1.53 9.36
N PHE A 111 -20.67 -1.46 8.68
CA PHE A 111 -20.22 -0.22 8.08
C PHE A 111 -21.01 0.09 6.81
N ASP A 112 -21.17 1.38 6.52
CA ASP A 112 -21.66 1.80 5.21
C ASP A 112 -20.65 1.44 4.10
N ASP A 113 -21.14 1.44 2.87
CA ASP A 113 -20.35 1.03 1.71
C ASP A 113 -19.16 1.98 1.46
N GLU A 114 -19.25 3.26 1.83
CA GLU A 114 -18.14 4.22 1.69
C GLU A 114 -17.00 3.88 2.66
N LEU A 115 -17.30 3.71 3.94
CA LEU A 115 -16.28 3.36 4.93
C LEU A 115 -15.62 2.01 4.60
N MET A 116 -16.43 0.98 4.32
CA MET A 116 -15.91 -0.33 3.93
C MET A 116 -15.10 -0.24 2.66
N GLY A 117 -15.52 0.55 1.69
CA GLY A 117 -14.79 0.78 0.45
C GLY A 117 -13.41 1.41 0.68
N GLN A 118 -13.31 2.40 1.55
CA GLN A 118 -12.00 3.00 1.91
C GLN A 118 -11.08 2.01 2.62
N LEU A 119 -11.63 1.12 3.45
CA LEU A 119 -10.86 0.03 4.06
C LEU A 119 -10.36 -0.98 3.01
N ILE A 120 -11.18 -1.31 2.02
CA ILE A 120 -10.81 -2.15 0.87
C ILE A 120 -9.70 -1.48 0.07
N ARG A 121 -9.81 -0.17 -0.22
CA ARG A 121 -8.78 0.61 -0.92
C ARG A 121 -7.45 0.56 -0.19
N PHE A 122 -7.45 0.72 1.14
CA PHE A 122 -6.24 0.63 1.94
C PHE A 122 -5.52 -0.71 1.73
N VAL A 123 -6.23 -1.84 1.90
CA VAL A 123 -5.61 -3.16 1.72
C VAL A 123 -5.24 -3.41 0.26
N SER A 124 -6.06 -3.00 -0.70
CA SER A 124 -5.70 -3.08 -2.12
C SER A 124 -4.37 -2.38 -2.40
N SER A 125 -4.20 -1.16 -1.87
CA SER A 125 -2.96 -0.40 -2.02
C SER A 125 -1.76 -1.10 -1.36
N HIS A 126 -1.96 -1.74 -0.19
CA HIS A 126 -0.93 -2.53 0.49
C HIS A 126 -0.51 -3.75 -0.35
N GLU A 127 -1.48 -4.55 -0.83
CA GLU A 127 -1.18 -5.74 -1.66
C GLU A 127 -0.49 -5.37 -2.98
N VAL A 128 -0.88 -4.25 -3.58
CA VAL A 128 -0.17 -3.72 -4.76
C VAL A 128 1.29 -3.41 -4.42
N GLY A 129 1.59 -2.89 -3.24
CA GLY A 129 2.97 -2.69 -2.79
C GLY A 129 3.79 -3.99 -2.85
N HIS A 130 3.22 -5.12 -2.45
CA HIS A 130 3.88 -6.42 -2.57
C HIS A 130 4.10 -6.83 -4.03
N THR A 131 3.15 -6.57 -4.91
CA THR A 131 3.30 -6.85 -6.34
C THR A 131 4.36 -5.99 -7.03
N LEU A 132 4.69 -4.85 -6.44
CA LEU A 132 5.79 -3.96 -6.86
C LEU A 132 7.15 -4.36 -6.25
N GLY A 133 7.23 -5.48 -5.54
CA GLY A 133 8.46 -5.98 -4.93
C GLY A 133 8.75 -5.47 -3.51
N LEU A 134 7.85 -4.68 -2.92
CA LEU A 134 8.05 -4.17 -1.57
C LEU A 134 7.73 -5.25 -0.52
N ARG A 135 8.57 -5.32 0.51
CA ARG A 135 8.34 -6.14 1.70
C ARG A 135 7.63 -5.33 2.78
N HIS A 136 7.10 -6.02 3.79
CA HIS A 136 6.64 -5.35 5.00
C HIS A 136 7.75 -4.48 5.60
N ASN A 137 7.37 -3.30 6.10
CA ASN A 137 8.26 -2.39 6.81
C ASN A 137 7.75 -2.18 8.25
N PHE A 138 7.83 -3.21 9.07
CA PHE A 138 7.26 -3.27 10.41
C PHE A 138 7.82 -2.23 11.39
N GLY A 139 9.01 -1.72 11.15
CA GLY A 139 9.63 -0.68 11.97
C GLY A 139 9.30 0.74 11.52
N SER A 140 8.52 0.92 10.44
CA SER A 140 8.28 2.24 9.86
C SER A 140 7.57 3.19 10.83
N SER A 141 6.49 2.76 11.45
CA SER A 141 5.73 3.59 12.41
C SER A 141 6.52 3.96 13.66
N HIS A 142 7.50 3.13 14.07
CA HIS A 142 8.38 3.44 15.21
C HIS A 142 9.18 4.74 15.00
N THR A 143 9.43 5.13 13.77
CA THR A 143 10.21 6.33 13.43
C THR A 143 9.39 7.63 13.55
N VAL A 144 8.09 7.54 13.81
CA VAL A 144 7.21 8.70 14.00
C VAL A 144 7.07 8.99 15.50
N PRO A 145 7.45 10.18 15.97
CA PRO A 145 7.25 10.57 17.37
C PRO A 145 5.78 10.51 17.77
N VAL A 146 5.49 9.95 18.95
CA VAL A 146 4.10 9.72 19.42
C VAL A 146 3.28 11.01 19.49
N GLU A 147 3.89 12.12 19.89
CA GLU A 147 3.23 13.43 19.92
C GLU A 147 2.77 13.90 18.54
N LYS A 148 3.42 13.47 17.46
CA LYS A 148 3.03 13.77 16.09
C LYS A 148 1.79 13.01 15.64
N LEU A 149 1.51 11.87 16.26
CA LEU A 149 0.29 11.09 15.97
C LEU A 149 -0.97 11.79 16.48
N ARG A 150 -0.83 12.75 17.42
CA ARG A 150 -1.89 13.60 17.97
C ARG A 150 -1.90 15.02 17.40
N ASP A 151 -0.88 15.40 16.64
CA ASP A 151 -0.80 16.69 15.94
C ASP A 151 -1.58 16.59 14.63
N LYS A 152 -2.82 17.10 14.62
CA LYS A 152 -3.72 17.04 13.45
C LYS A 152 -3.06 17.54 12.17
N ALA A 153 -2.44 18.73 12.22
CA ALA A 153 -1.85 19.34 11.03
C ALA A 153 -0.71 18.49 10.48
N TRP A 154 0.12 17.95 11.35
CA TRP A 154 1.24 17.11 10.96
C TRP A 154 0.77 15.76 10.43
N VAL A 155 -0.07 15.03 11.19
CA VAL A 155 -0.48 13.66 10.81
C VAL A 155 -1.35 13.62 9.56
N GLU A 156 -2.19 14.63 9.34
CA GLU A 156 -2.98 14.73 8.10
C GLU A 156 -2.11 15.10 6.88
N ALA A 157 -0.97 15.79 7.09
CA ALA A 157 0.00 16.06 6.03
C ALA A 157 0.89 14.86 5.74
N ASN A 158 1.44 14.20 6.76
CA ASN A 158 2.51 13.20 6.64
C ASN A 158 2.03 11.73 6.70
N GLY A 159 0.86 11.46 7.29
CA GLY A 159 0.45 10.10 7.68
C GLY A 159 0.98 9.72 9.05
N HIS A 160 0.40 8.69 9.66
CA HIS A 160 0.83 8.18 10.96
C HIS A 160 1.94 7.12 10.84
N THR A 161 2.23 6.65 9.64
CA THR A 161 3.36 5.79 9.30
C THR A 161 3.99 6.23 7.98
N PRO A 162 5.33 6.17 7.83
CA PRO A 162 6.01 6.49 6.58
C PRO A 162 5.76 5.50 5.45
N SER A 163 5.21 4.31 5.73
CA SER A 163 4.99 3.25 4.74
C SER A 163 3.64 2.60 4.89
N ILE A 164 2.95 2.39 3.75
CA ILE A 164 1.74 1.56 3.71
C ILE A 164 2.05 0.07 3.92
N MET A 165 3.31 -0.31 3.77
CA MET A 165 3.78 -1.69 3.99
C MET A 165 4.02 -2.01 5.47
N ASP A 166 3.75 -1.07 6.37
CA ASP A 166 3.73 -1.28 7.82
C ASP A 166 2.41 -1.92 8.28
N TYR A 167 2.46 -2.62 9.41
CA TYR A 167 1.26 -3.13 10.09
C TYR A 167 0.77 -2.20 11.21
N ALA A 168 1.10 -0.91 11.13
CA ALA A 168 0.55 0.12 12.02
C ALA A 168 -0.98 0.23 11.94
N ARG A 169 -1.55 -0.17 10.81
CA ARG A 169 -2.99 -0.14 10.50
C ARG A 169 -3.56 1.27 10.66
N PHE A 170 -4.31 1.55 11.73
CA PHE A 170 -4.96 2.84 11.94
C PHE A 170 -4.31 3.59 13.08
N ASN A 171 -4.36 4.93 13.04
CA ASN A 171 -3.83 5.78 14.12
C ASN A 171 -4.73 5.69 15.36
N TYR A 172 -4.47 4.70 16.20
CA TYR A 172 -5.19 4.47 17.46
C TYR A 172 -4.72 5.36 18.63
N VAL A 173 -3.65 6.13 18.42
CA VAL A 173 -3.11 7.06 19.43
C VAL A 173 -3.91 8.35 19.48
N ALA A 174 -4.52 8.75 18.36
CA ALA A 174 -5.39 9.92 18.28
C ALA A 174 -6.55 9.85 19.28
N GLN A 175 -6.93 10.99 19.83
CA GLN A 175 -8.02 11.12 20.79
C GLN A 175 -9.14 12.01 20.22
N PRO A 176 -10.38 11.94 20.73
CA PRO A 176 -11.49 12.75 20.24
C PRO A 176 -11.23 14.26 20.25
N GLU A 177 -10.52 14.76 21.26
CA GLU A 177 -10.16 16.18 21.38
C GLU A 177 -9.18 16.65 20.31
N ASP A 178 -8.39 15.75 19.71
CA ASP A 178 -7.44 16.09 18.65
C ASP A 178 -8.16 16.43 17.33
N SER A 179 -9.42 16.05 17.19
CA SER A 179 -10.26 16.30 15.99
C SER A 179 -9.61 15.85 14.67
N ILE A 180 -8.81 14.77 14.71
CA ILE A 180 -8.13 14.19 13.55
C ILE A 180 -9.17 13.49 12.67
N THR A 181 -9.15 13.79 11.37
CA THR A 181 -10.04 13.17 10.39
C THR A 181 -9.51 11.82 9.90
N ARG A 182 -10.30 11.07 9.13
CA ARG A 182 -9.86 9.82 8.50
C ARG A 182 -8.54 9.98 7.72
N LYS A 183 -8.23 11.19 7.24
CA LYS A 183 -6.96 11.48 6.56
C LYS A 183 -5.73 11.26 7.46
N GLY A 184 -5.85 11.46 8.76
CA GLY A 184 -4.78 11.19 9.72
C GLY A 184 -4.93 9.85 10.45
N ILE A 185 -6.06 9.13 10.24
CA ILE A 185 -6.33 7.83 10.85
C ILE A 185 -5.91 6.68 9.94
N PHE A 186 -6.19 6.79 8.63
CA PHE A 186 -5.90 5.74 7.65
C PHE A 186 -4.43 5.72 7.23
N PRO A 187 -3.82 4.54 7.07
CA PRO A 187 -2.52 4.43 6.41
C PRO A 187 -2.65 4.76 4.92
N ARG A 188 -1.55 5.23 4.36
CA ARG A 188 -1.45 5.59 2.95
C ARG A 188 -0.03 5.45 2.46
N ILE A 189 0.19 5.56 1.16
CA ILE A 189 1.52 5.59 0.57
C ILE A 189 2.30 6.76 1.15
N GLY A 190 3.34 6.43 1.90
CA GLY A 190 4.16 7.36 2.67
C GLY A 190 5.44 7.81 1.97
N ILE A 191 6.28 8.49 2.72
CA ILE A 191 7.55 8.99 2.18
C ILE A 191 8.53 7.86 1.87
N TYR A 192 8.53 6.79 2.69
CA TYR A 192 9.35 5.60 2.46
C TYR A 192 8.94 4.91 1.17
N ASP A 193 7.65 4.67 0.96
CA ASP A 193 7.13 3.98 -0.23
C ASP A 193 7.51 4.71 -1.51
N LYS A 194 7.35 6.04 -1.52
CA LYS A 194 7.73 6.89 -2.64
C LYS A 194 9.23 6.82 -2.95
N TRP A 195 10.06 6.78 -1.92
CA TRP A 195 11.50 6.64 -2.09
C TRP A 195 11.87 5.23 -2.54
N ALA A 196 11.23 4.19 -2.00
CA ALA A 196 11.49 2.80 -2.38
C ALA A 196 11.17 2.56 -3.87
N ILE A 197 10.06 3.12 -4.37
CA ILE A 197 9.73 3.09 -5.80
C ILE A 197 10.73 3.92 -6.62
N GLU A 198 11.11 5.10 -6.15
CA GLU A 198 12.13 5.92 -6.81
C GLU A 198 13.46 5.15 -6.91
N TRP A 199 13.90 4.52 -5.83
CA TRP A 199 15.13 3.74 -5.79
C TRP A 199 15.08 2.51 -6.69
N GLY A 200 13.97 1.75 -6.69
CA GLY A 200 13.85 0.49 -7.42
C GLY A 200 13.51 0.64 -8.90
N TYR A 201 12.86 1.75 -9.31
CA TYR A 201 12.30 1.89 -10.66
C TYR A 201 12.86 3.05 -11.46
N ARG A 202 13.58 3.99 -10.82
CA ARG A 202 14.08 5.17 -11.51
C ARG A 202 15.03 4.78 -12.64
N TRP A 203 14.77 5.31 -13.84
CA TRP A 203 15.64 5.10 -14.98
C TRP A 203 16.94 5.93 -14.87
N LEU A 204 18.08 5.25 -14.85
CA LEU A 204 19.43 5.84 -14.71
C LEU A 204 20.29 5.50 -15.93
N PRO A 205 20.09 6.16 -17.08
CA PRO A 205 20.69 5.80 -18.37
C PRO A 205 22.22 5.98 -18.42
N ARG A 206 22.81 6.62 -17.42
CA ARG A 206 24.27 6.79 -17.29
C ARG A 206 24.99 5.50 -16.92
N PHE A 207 24.31 4.54 -16.29
CA PHE A 207 24.85 3.23 -15.96
C PHE A 207 24.41 2.22 -17.02
N LYS A 208 25.35 1.36 -17.42
CA LYS A 208 25.11 0.33 -18.45
C LYS A 208 24.94 -1.05 -17.85
N THR A 209 25.47 -1.27 -16.66
CA THR A 209 25.37 -2.54 -15.94
C THR A 209 24.96 -2.30 -14.47
N PRO A 210 24.40 -3.31 -13.80
CA PRO A 210 24.09 -3.24 -12.38
C PRO A 210 25.30 -2.98 -11.50
N GLU A 211 26.49 -3.49 -11.89
CA GLU A 211 27.73 -3.31 -11.14
C GLU A 211 28.18 -1.84 -11.13
N GLU A 212 28.05 -1.14 -12.28
CA GLU A 212 28.33 0.30 -12.38
C GLU A 212 27.42 1.14 -11.49
N GLU A 213 26.18 0.67 -11.27
CA GLU A 213 25.17 1.38 -10.47
C GLU A 213 25.31 1.14 -8.97
N THR A 214 25.96 0.04 -8.56
CA THR A 214 25.98 -0.44 -7.15
C THR A 214 26.47 0.64 -6.17
N ASP A 215 27.58 1.28 -6.44
CA ASP A 215 28.17 2.29 -5.55
C ASP A 215 27.27 3.52 -5.42
N TYR A 216 26.64 3.93 -6.52
CA TYR A 216 25.67 5.03 -6.51
C TYR A 216 24.43 4.67 -5.69
N SER A 217 23.87 3.49 -5.89
CA SER A 217 22.67 3.03 -5.19
C SER A 217 22.93 2.91 -3.69
N ASN A 218 24.09 2.35 -3.28
CA ASN A 218 24.49 2.27 -1.87
C ASN A 218 24.66 3.65 -1.25
N SER A 219 25.34 4.57 -1.94
CA SER A 219 25.55 5.95 -1.48
C SER A 219 24.22 6.69 -1.34
N SER A 220 23.27 6.45 -2.25
CA SER A 220 21.93 7.02 -2.20
C SER A 220 21.14 6.54 -0.96
N ILE A 221 21.23 5.25 -0.63
CA ILE A 221 20.61 4.68 0.59
C ILE A 221 21.20 5.36 1.84
N ILE A 222 22.52 5.43 1.94
CA ILE A 222 23.21 6.04 3.10
C ILE A 222 22.82 7.51 3.25
N ALA A 223 22.78 8.25 2.15
CA ALA A 223 22.38 9.66 2.16
C ALA A 223 20.93 9.82 2.66
N LYS A 224 20.01 8.97 2.23
CA LYS A 224 18.62 9.00 2.68
C LYS A 224 18.44 8.68 4.16
N LEU A 225 19.13 7.68 4.66
CA LEU A 225 19.12 7.33 6.08
C LEU A 225 19.70 8.46 6.97
N ASN A 226 20.71 9.16 6.50
CA ASN A 226 21.28 10.31 7.20
C ASN A 226 20.37 11.56 7.14
N GLU A 227 19.52 11.68 6.11
CA GLU A 227 18.56 12.76 5.97
C GLU A 227 17.40 12.63 6.95
N ASP A 228 16.80 11.41 7.04
CA ASP A 228 15.63 11.18 7.86
C ASP A 228 15.48 9.68 8.17
N ILE A 229 15.38 9.36 9.46
CA ILE A 229 15.20 7.98 9.94
C ILE A 229 13.96 7.30 9.36
N ARG A 230 12.96 8.07 8.91
CA ARG A 230 11.73 7.55 8.29
C ARG A 230 11.96 6.83 6.96
N TYR A 231 13.16 6.89 6.40
CA TYR A 231 13.58 6.09 5.24
C TYR A 231 14.12 4.69 5.61
N THR A 232 14.08 4.32 6.88
CA THR A 232 14.54 3.00 7.35
C THR A 232 13.59 1.88 6.91
N LEU A 233 14.16 0.76 6.47
CA LEU A 233 13.46 -0.52 6.31
C LEU A 233 13.77 -1.42 7.51
N SER A 234 12.73 -1.88 8.19
CA SER A 234 12.86 -2.89 9.23
C SER A 234 11.84 -4.02 9.02
N LEU A 235 12.33 -5.25 8.95
CA LEU A 235 11.51 -6.46 8.85
C LEU A 235 11.15 -7.03 10.22
N ILE A 236 11.64 -6.42 11.31
CA ILE A 236 11.43 -6.83 12.69
C ILE A 236 10.56 -5.78 13.36
N HIS A 237 9.54 -6.23 14.09
CA HIS A 237 8.82 -5.37 15.01
C HIS A 237 9.79 -4.94 16.12
N ILE A 238 10.02 -3.65 16.23
CA ILE A 238 10.76 -3.06 17.33
C ILE A 238 9.70 -2.73 18.40
N SER A 239 9.57 -3.61 19.36
CA SER A 239 8.71 -3.41 20.54
C SER A 239 9.44 -2.58 21.59
#